data_3429341892d6752a0284098cdf986e3a
#
_entry.id   3429341892d6752a0284098cdf986e3a
#
_cell.length_a   1.000
_cell.length_b   1.000
_cell.length_c   1.000
_cell.angle_alpha   90.00
_cell.angle_beta   90.00
_cell.angle_gamma   90.00
#
_symmetry.space_group_name_H-M   'P 1'
#
loop_
_entity.id
_entity.type
_entity.pdbx_description
1 polymer ?
#
loop_
_entity_poly.entity_id
_entity_poly.type
_entity_poly.pdbx_seq_one_letter_code
_entity_poly.pdbx_strand_id
1 'polypeptide(L)'
;MARRETGSRTGDSGGGSGSGGGGRRERRRARAREDRARQEALAATTAPADAPLVWGAGVGCRVLATLWLGQLVLLSPFAYGTDLAGLTAVEWLLRLWTLSVALWIFARLGAWRVTADRDGVAVPRLFTVERLPWDEVGKAVARRDGCVHVGSRITGPFLPAPLARLLRRPDGARAMADHLTIMVRNPELRPTERADARTRVRPYAVWAPLPLAVLAAAHLLAG
;
A
#
# COMPACT_ATOMS: atom_id res chain seq x y z
N MET A 1 46.14 -50.41 29.56
CA MET A 1 47.14 -49.37 29.59
C MET A 1 47.46 -48.95 28.19
N ALA A 2 47.01 -47.80 27.75
CA ALA A 2 47.48 -47.08 26.56
C ALA A 2 46.99 -45.68 26.61
N ARG A 3 47.88 -44.76 26.91
CA ARG A 3 47.71 -43.32 27.04
C ARG A 3 47.79 -42.73 25.63
N ARG A 4 46.71 -42.06 25.15
CA ARG A 4 46.72 -41.30 23.87
C ARG A 4 46.77 -39.82 24.17
N GLU A 5 47.88 -39.23 23.83
CA GLU A 5 48.15 -37.81 23.82
C GLU A 5 47.36 -37.18 22.67
N THR A 6 46.51 -36.23 22.94
CA THR A 6 45.83 -35.41 21.95
C THR A 6 46.55 -34.09 21.82
N GLY A 7 47.22 -33.91 20.67
CA GLY A 7 47.92 -32.70 20.30
C GLY A 7 46.96 -31.51 20.13
N SER A 8 47.29 -30.45 20.86
CA SER A 8 46.74 -29.13 20.76
C SER A 8 47.12 -28.50 19.41
N ARG A 9 46.18 -28.31 18.55
CA ARG A 9 46.31 -27.51 17.29
C ARG A 9 45.79 -26.11 17.58
N THR A 10 46.70 -25.21 17.96
CA THR A 10 46.47 -23.75 17.94
C THR A 10 46.23 -23.30 16.50
N GLY A 11 44.98 -23.12 16.13
CA GLY A 11 44.54 -22.44 14.91
C GLY A 11 44.53 -20.95 15.15
N ASP A 12 45.57 -20.29 14.68
CA ASP A 12 45.67 -18.85 14.52
C ASP A 12 44.69 -18.45 13.40
N SER A 13 43.44 -18.04 13.75
CA SER A 13 42.50 -17.46 12.83
C SER A 13 42.63 -15.94 12.89
N GLY A 14 43.42 -15.44 11.94
CA GLY A 14 43.69 -14.05 11.67
C GLY A 14 42.45 -13.16 11.69
N GLY A 15 42.54 -12.14 12.52
CA GLY A 15 41.60 -11.03 12.61
C GLY A 15 41.54 -10.26 11.30
N GLY A 16 40.47 -10.45 10.55
CA GLY A 16 40.21 -9.69 9.36
C GLY A 16 38.72 -9.30 9.29
N SER A 17 38.46 -8.01 9.51
CA SER A 17 37.23 -7.34 9.05
C SER A 17 36.37 -6.67 10.11
N GLY A 18 36.90 -5.66 10.78
CA GLY A 18 36.13 -4.74 11.63
C GLY A 18 35.61 -3.47 10.97
N SER A 19 35.99 -3.13 9.72
CA SER A 19 35.76 -1.76 9.17
C SER A 19 34.43 -1.53 8.42
N GLY A 20 33.68 -2.58 8.08
CA GLY A 20 32.41 -2.43 7.28
C GLY A 20 31.19 -2.00 8.09
N GLY A 21 31.18 -2.11 9.39
CA GLY A 21 30.02 -1.85 10.25
C GLY A 21 29.76 -0.37 10.57
N GLY A 22 30.83 0.43 10.66
CA GLY A 22 30.74 1.84 11.03
C GLY A 22 29.95 2.68 10.02
N GLY A 23 30.29 2.60 8.77
CA GLY A 23 29.69 3.42 7.73
C GLY A 23 28.19 3.15 7.49
N ARG A 24 27.71 1.92 7.74
CA ARG A 24 26.27 1.63 7.65
C ARG A 24 25.49 2.27 8.80
N ARG A 25 26.04 2.27 10.01
CA ARG A 25 25.43 2.90 11.20
C ARG A 25 25.38 4.41 11.05
N GLU A 26 26.45 5.03 10.58
CA GLU A 26 26.52 6.47 10.32
C GLU A 26 25.51 6.91 9.26
N ARG A 27 25.43 6.21 8.12
CA ARG A 27 24.44 6.49 7.07
C ARG A 27 23.00 6.37 7.58
N ARG A 28 22.71 5.40 8.47
CA ARG A 28 21.39 5.27 9.10
C ARG A 28 21.09 6.45 10.03
N ARG A 29 22.08 6.88 10.82
CA ARG A 29 21.94 8.04 11.73
C ARG A 29 21.76 9.34 10.94
N ALA A 30 22.52 9.55 9.87
CA ALA A 30 22.36 10.72 9.01
C ALA A 30 20.95 10.78 8.39
N ARG A 31 20.47 9.70 7.79
CA ARG A 31 19.09 9.63 7.25
C ARG A 31 18.02 9.88 8.31
N ALA A 32 18.20 9.32 9.52
CA ALA A 32 17.25 9.55 10.61
C ALA A 32 17.22 11.02 11.07
N ARG A 33 18.34 11.72 11.03
CA ARG A 33 18.42 13.17 11.32
C ARG A 33 17.74 13.98 10.21
N GLU A 34 17.99 13.67 8.94
CA GLU A 34 17.34 14.32 7.79
C GLU A 34 15.82 14.13 7.81
N ASP A 35 15.35 12.89 8.10
CA ASP A 35 13.92 12.60 8.21
C ASP A 35 13.27 13.38 9.36
N ARG A 36 13.97 13.50 10.50
CA ARG A 36 13.49 14.25 11.66
C ARG A 36 13.43 15.75 11.37
N ALA A 37 14.49 16.34 10.81
CA ALA A 37 14.51 17.76 10.44
C ALA A 37 13.41 18.11 9.43
N ARG A 38 13.17 17.21 8.45
CA ARG A 38 12.07 17.40 7.50
C ARG A 38 10.70 17.33 8.18
N GLN A 39 10.48 16.39 9.11
CA GLN A 39 9.23 16.28 9.86
C GLN A 39 9.00 17.50 10.75
N GLU A 40 10.03 18.04 11.38
CA GLU A 40 9.96 19.26 12.18
C GLU A 40 9.61 20.48 11.30
N ALA A 41 10.27 20.63 10.15
CA ALA A 41 9.95 21.68 9.19
C ALA A 41 8.51 21.55 8.65
N LEU A 42 8.05 20.33 8.37
CA LEU A 42 6.69 20.09 7.93
C LEU A 42 5.66 20.41 9.05
N ALA A 43 5.95 20.02 10.29
CA ALA A 43 5.09 20.35 11.43
C ALA A 43 4.96 21.85 11.64
N ALA A 44 6.06 22.60 11.49
CA ALA A 44 6.05 24.07 11.62
C ALA A 44 5.25 24.78 10.51
N THR A 45 5.08 24.16 9.35
CA THR A 45 4.34 24.75 8.21
C THR A 45 2.93 24.19 8.05
N THR A 46 2.59 23.09 8.75
CA THR A 46 1.27 22.46 8.65
C THR A 46 0.30 23.15 9.62
N ALA A 47 -0.75 23.74 9.08
CA ALA A 47 -1.85 24.24 9.88
C ALA A 47 -2.73 23.08 10.39
N PRO A 48 -3.36 23.20 11.57
CA PRO A 48 -4.39 22.26 12.02
C PRO A 48 -5.47 22.10 10.94
N ALA A 49 -5.89 20.87 10.72
CA ALA A 49 -6.93 20.57 9.73
C ALA A 49 -8.29 20.49 10.43
N ASP A 50 -9.28 21.28 9.99
CA ASP A 50 -10.65 21.14 10.49
C ASP A 50 -11.30 19.88 9.90
N ALA A 51 -11.16 19.67 8.60
CA ALA A 51 -11.74 18.55 7.90
C ALA A 51 -10.83 17.28 7.89
N PRO A 52 -11.42 16.09 7.77
CA PRO A 52 -10.68 14.84 7.65
C PRO A 52 -9.73 14.85 6.45
N LEU A 53 -8.50 14.38 6.66
CA LEU A 53 -7.49 14.27 5.62
C LEU A 53 -7.66 12.95 4.87
N VAL A 54 -7.68 13.04 3.54
CA VAL A 54 -7.94 11.89 2.67
C VAL A 54 -6.78 11.67 1.71
N TRP A 55 -6.21 10.49 1.75
CA TRP A 55 -5.25 10.00 0.76
C TRP A 55 -5.88 8.86 -0.04
N GLY A 56 -5.59 8.80 -1.32
CA GLY A 56 -6.14 7.76 -2.19
C GLY A 56 -5.30 7.57 -3.44
N ALA A 57 -5.78 6.65 -4.28
CA ALA A 57 -5.17 6.38 -5.56
C ALA A 57 -5.13 7.65 -6.41
N GLY A 58 -3.92 8.06 -6.80
CA GLY A 58 -3.73 9.15 -7.75
C GLY A 58 -4.25 8.80 -9.14
N VAL A 59 -4.42 9.82 -10.00
CA VAL A 59 -4.90 9.64 -11.38
C VAL A 59 -4.11 8.57 -12.14
N GLY A 60 -2.77 8.53 -11.99
CA GLY A 60 -1.94 7.52 -12.65
C GLY A 60 -2.26 6.09 -12.23
N CYS A 61 -2.52 5.85 -10.93
CA CYS A 61 -2.92 4.53 -10.44
C CYS A 61 -4.32 4.14 -10.95
N ARG A 62 -5.25 5.10 -11.02
CA ARG A 62 -6.60 4.86 -11.56
C ARG A 62 -6.55 4.53 -13.06
N VAL A 63 -5.78 5.28 -13.84
CA VAL A 63 -5.57 4.99 -15.27
C VAL A 63 -4.96 3.61 -15.45
N LEU A 64 -3.90 3.28 -14.70
CA LEU A 64 -3.27 1.95 -14.77
C LEU A 64 -4.26 0.84 -14.39
N ALA A 65 -5.05 1.04 -13.33
CA ALA A 65 -6.08 0.10 -12.91
C ALA A 65 -7.16 -0.10 -13.97
N THR A 66 -7.59 0.98 -14.63
CA THR A 66 -8.59 0.93 -15.70
C THR A 66 -8.03 0.25 -16.95
N LEU A 67 -6.79 0.57 -17.34
CA LEU A 67 -6.12 -0.10 -18.46
C LEU A 67 -5.94 -1.60 -18.21
N TRP A 68 -5.55 -1.97 -16.98
CA TRP A 68 -5.44 -3.36 -16.57
C TRP A 68 -6.78 -4.10 -16.68
N LEU A 69 -7.86 -3.50 -16.16
CA LEU A 69 -9.20 -4.08 -16.26
C LEU A 69 -9.66 -4.16 -17.72
N GLY A 70 -9.44 -3.09 -18.49
CA GLY A 70 -9.77 -3.05 -19.92
C GLY A 70 -9.01 -4.11 -20.72
N GLN A 71 -7.71 -4.27 -20.49
CA GLN A 71 -6.91 -5.33 -21.13
C GLN A 71 -7.46 -6.71 -20.79
N LEU A 72 -7.83 -6.94 -19.54
CA LEU A 72 -8.35 -8.24 -19.12
C LEU A 72 -9.72 -8.53 -19.74
N VAL A 73 -10.58 -7.53 -19.89
CA VAL A 73 -11.88 -7.67 -20.56
C VAL A 73 -11.69 -7.88 -22.06
N LEU A 74 -10.81 -7.10 -22.72
CA LEU A 74 -10.61 -7.14 -24.17
C LEU A 74 -9.79 -8.33 -24.66
N LEU A 75 -8.76 -8.74 -23.89
CA LEU A 75 -7.86 -9.84 -24.28
C LEU A 75 -8.26 -11.19 -23.68
N SER A 76 -9.26 -11.23 -22.83
CA SER A 76 -9.76 -12.47 -22.25
C SER A 76 -10.60 -13.23 -23.26
N PRO A 77 -10.62 -14.58 -23.19
CA PRO A 77 -11.60 -15.40 -23.91
C PRO A 77 -13.07 -14.97 -23.70
N PHE A 78 -13.34 -14.08 -22.75
CA PHE A 78 -14.65 -13.46 -22.51
C PHE A 78 -15.11 -12.58 -23.67
N ALA A 79 -14.18 -11.95 -24.41
CA ALA A 79 -14.51 -11.08 -25.54
C ALA A 79 -14.71 -11.85 -26.85
N TYR A 80 -14.25 -13.10 -26.95
CA TYR A 80 -14.27 -13.88 -28.18
C TYR A 80 -15.33 -14.99 -28.09
N GLY A 81 -16.59 -14.62 -28.26
CA GLY A 81 -17.66 -15.44 -28.85
C GLY A 81 -17.83 -16.89 -28.37
N THR A 82 -17.47 -17.23 -27.14
CA THR A 82 -17.84 -18.53 -26.60
C THR A 82 -19.29 -18.46 -26.10
N ASP A 83 -20.12 -19.27 -26.68
CA ASP A 83 -21.49 -19.47 -26.21
C ASP A 83 -21.48 -19.76 -24.70
N LEU A 84 -22.02 -18.82 -23.91
CA LEU A 84 -22.04 -18.94 -22.45
C LEU A 84 -22.87 -20.16 -22.00
N ALA A 85 -23.80 -20.61 -22.84
CA ALA A 85 -24.64 -21.78 -22.57
C ALA A 85 -23.88 -23.11 -22.68
N GLY A 86 -22.78 -23.14 -23.45
CA GLY A 86 -21.94 -24.33 -23.63
C GLY A 86 -20.80 -24.51 -22.63
N LEU A 87 -20.67 -23.58 -21.65
CA LEU A 87 -19.54 -23.62 -20.71
C LEU A 87 -19.71 -24.71 -19.64
N THR A 88 -18.66 -25.44 -19.40
CA THR A 88 -18.57 -26.38 -18.28
C THR A 88 -18.50 -25.65 -16.93
N ALA A 89 -18.87 -26.31 -15.85
CA ALA A 89 -18.79 -25.75 -14.50
C ALA A 89 -17.36 -25.30 -14.14
N VAL A 90 -16.34 -26.02 -14.62
CA VAL A 90 -14.92 -25.68 -14.37
C VAL A 90 -14.54 -24.38 -15.08
N GLU A 91 -14.98 -24.19 -16.33
CA GLU A 91 -14.74 -22.95 -17.08
C GLU A 91 -15.42 -21.74 -16.42
N TRP A 92 -16.65 -21.94 -15.93
CA TRP A 92 -17.35 -20.90 -15.14
C TRP A 92 -16.57 -20.51 -13.87
N LEU A 93 -16.12 -21.49 -13.10
CA LEU A 93 -15.33 -21.25 -11.91
C LEU A 93 -14.02 -20.52 -12.21
N LEU A 94 -13.32 -20.93 -13.27
CA LEU A 94 -12.06 -20.30 -13.69
C LEU A 94 -12.29 -18.83 -14.11
N ARG A 95 -13.36 -18.55 -14.86
CA ARG A 95 -13.73 -17.20 -15.27
C ARG A 95 -14.06 -16.32 -14.08
N LEU A 96 -14.93 -16.78 -13.17
CA LEU A 96 -15.29 -16.05 -11.96
C LEU A 96 -14.06 -15.77 -11.09
N TRP A 97 -13.16 -16.75 -10.96
CA TRP A 97 -11.92 -16.57 -10.21
C TRP A 97 -11.02 -15.51 -10.85
N THR A 98 -10.80 -15.57 -12.17
CA THR A 98 -9.99 -14.60 -12.92
C THR A 98 -10.56 -13.18 -12.78
N LEU A 99 -11.87 -13.01 -12.93
CA LEU A 99 -12.54 -11.72 -12.75
C LEU A 99 -12.44 -11.20 -11.30
N SER A 100 -12.55 -12.09 -10.32
CA SER A 100 -12.42 -11.72 -8.91
C SER A 100 -11.02 -11.22 -8.60
N VAL A 101 -9.98 -11.88 -9.14
CA VAL A 101 -8.59 -11.45 -9.03
C VAL A 101 -8.37 -10.11 -9.72
N ALA A 102 -8.89 -9.95 -10.93
CA ALA A 102 -8.77 -8.69 -11.68
C ALA A 102 -9.44 -7.53 -10.96
N LEU A 103 -10.62 -7.75 -10.41
CA LEU A 103 -11.32 -6.76 -9.61
C LEU A 103 -10.56 -6.41 -8.33
N TRP A 104 -10.02 -7.42 -7.66
CA TRP A 104 -9.22 -7.19 -6.47
C TRP A 104 -7.99 -6.32 -6.77
N ILE A 105 -7.31 -6.58 -7.88
CA ILE A 105 -6.18 -5.76 -8.35
C ILE A 105 -6.67 -4.35 -8.68
N PHE A 106 -7.77 -4.21 -9.43
CA PHE A 106 -8.37 -2.93 -9.76
C PHE A 106 -8.72 -2.12 -8.51
N ALA A 107 -9.43 -2.72 -7.56
CA ALA A 107 -9.82 -2.06 -6.32
C ALA A 107 -8.59 -1.62 -5.50
N ARG A 108 -7.58 -2.49 -5.44
CA ARG A 108 -6.35 -2.22 -4.71
C ARG A 108 -5.46 -1.16 -5.36
N LEU A 109 -5.45 -1.05 -6.69
CA LEU A 109 -4.68 -0.03 -7.41
C LEU A 109 -5.43 1.30 -7.52
N GLY A 110 -6.71 1.26 -7.86
CA GLY A 110 -7.48 2.43 -8.27
C GLY A 110 -8.45 2.99 -7.25
N ALA A 111 -8.97 2.15 -6.35
CA ALA A 111 -10.07 2.53 -5.45
C ALA A 111 -9.67 2.64 -3.97
N TRP A 112 -8.39 2.40 -3.62
CA TRP A 112 -7.98 2.51 -2.23
C TRP A 112 -8.04 3.97 -1.74
N ARG A 113 -8.45 4.11 -0.48
CA ARG A 113 -8.53 5.40 0.22
C ARG A 113 -8.17 5.17 1.68
N VAL A 114 -7.41 6.10 2.24
CA VAL A 114 -7.13 6.17 3.68
C VAL A 114 -7.62 7.51 4.17
N THR A 115 -8.30 7.53 5.29
CA THR A 115 -8.79 8.77 5.89
C THR A 115 -8.27 8.87 7.31
N ALA A 116 -7.64 10.00 7.63
CA ALA A 116 -7.33 10.39 8.99
C ALA A 116 -8.37 11.40 9.47
N ASP A 117 -8.96 11.13 10.59
CA ASP A 117 -9.98 11.96 11.22
C ASP A 117 -9.67 12.18 12.72
N ARG A 118 -10.59 12.80 13.45
CA ARG A 118 -10.47 13.05 14.88
C ARG A 118 -10.14 11.78 15.68
N ASP A 119 -10.74 10.63 15.34
CA ASP A 119 -10.68 9.42 16.14
C ASP A 119 -9.47 8.55 15.77
N GLY A 120 -8.85 8.76 14.60
CA GLY A 120 -7.72 7.94 14.14
C GLY A 120 -7.61 7.84 12.63
N VAL A 121 -7.05 6.72 12.16
CA VAL A 121 -6.80 6.45 10.75
C VAL A 121 -7.63 5.25 10.29
N ALA A 122 -8.47 5.46 9.30
CA ALA A 122 -9.28 4.42 8.67
C ALA A 122 -8.57 3.85 7.44
N VAL A 123 -8.35 2.54 7.42
CA VAL A 123 -7.66 1.80 6.35
C VAL A 123 -8.61 0.75 5.77
N PRO A 124 -8.78 0.68 4.44
CA PRO A 124 -9.65 -0.32 3.82
C PRO A 124 -9.02 -1.70 3.85
N ARG A 125 -9.85 -2.71 4.11
CA ARG A 125 -9.57 -4.13 3.91
C ARG A 125 -10.51 -4.73 2.87
N LEU A 126 -10.37 -6.02 2.63
CA LEU A 126 -11.19 -6.71 1.64
C LEU A 126 -12.69 -6.59 1.96
N PHE A 127 -13.10 -6.94 3.16
CA PHE A 127 -14.52 -6.94 3.58
C PHE A 127 -14.86 -5.90 4.65
N THR A 128 -13.85 -5.30 5.29
CA THR A 128 -14.02 -4.40 6.43
C THR A 128 -13.21 -3.14 6.26
N VAL A 129 -13.49 -2.16 7.09
CA VAL A 129 -12.62 -0.99 7.30
C VAL A 129 -12.08 -1.09 8.70
N GLU A 130 -10.77 -1.09 8.80
CA GLU A 130 -10.09 -1.08 10.08
C GLU A 130 -9.82 0.36 10.49
N ARG A 131 -10.18 0.70 11.72
CA ARG A 131 -9.87 1.99 12.32
C ARG A 131 -8.77 1.79 13.35
N LEU A 132 -7.67 2.48 13.14
CA LEU A 132 -6.52 2.52 14.03
C LEU A 132 -6.64 3.80 14.85
N PRO A 133 -6.86 3.73 16.16
CA PRO A 133 -6.81 4.91 17.01
C PRO A 133 -5.39 5.49 16.98
N TRP A 134 -5.24 6.77 17.28
CA TRP A 134 -3.96 7.50 17.10
C TRP A 134 -2.80 6.92 17.91
N ASP A 135 -3.05 6.27 19.02
CA ASP A 135 -2.06 5.58 19.86
C ASP A 135 -1.51 4.31 19.20
N GLU A 136 -2.29 3.64 18.34
CA GLU A 136 -1.87 2.46 17.59
C GLU A 136 -1.19 2.79 16.25
N VAL A 137 -1.40 4.00 15.70
CA VAL A 137 -0.81 4.39 14.41
C VAL A 137 0.71 4.39 14.45
N GLY A 138 1.30 4.88 15.54
CA GLY A 138 2.74 4.92 15.72
C GLY A 138 3.47 5.67 14.60
N LYS A 139 4.69 5.25 14.27
CA LYS A 139 5.47 5.83 13.17
C LYS A 139 5.03 5.26 11.83
N ALA A 140 4.48 6.09 10.96
CA ALA A 140 4.22 5.70 9.58
C ALA A 140 5.52 5.67 8.74
N VAL A 141 5.66 4.66 7.88
CA VAL A 141 6.88 4.45 7.10
C VAL A 141 6.53 4.17 5.64
N ALA A 142 7.02 5.02 4.74
CA ALA A 142 6.89 4.79 3.31
C ALA A 142 7.84 3.68 2.84
N ARG A 143 7.33 2.74 2.04
CA ARG A 143 8.07 1.66 1.40
C ARG A 143 8.47 2.03 -0.01
N ARG A 144 9.47 1.31 -0.55
CA ARG A 144 9.93 1.51 -1.94
C ARG A 144 8.91 1.10 -2.99
N ASP A 145 8.00 0.19 -2.64
CA ASP A 145 6.90 -0.29 -3.50
C ASP A 145 5.72 0.70 -3.59
N GLY A 146 5.82 1.87 -2.98
CA GLY A 146 4.76 2.86 -2.94
C GLY A 146 3.68 2.58 -1.89
N CYS A 147 3.87 1.59 -1.04
CA CYS A 147 2.99 1.35 0.10
C CYS A 147 3.46 2.12 1.34
N VAL A 148 2.55 2.33 2.28
CA VAL A 148 2.84 2.95 3.58
C VAL A 148 2.49 1.96 4.68
N HIS A 149 3.41 1.75 5.61
CA HIS A 149 3.15 1.09 6.88
C HIS A 149 2.55 2.10 7.85
N VAL A 150 1.39 1.77 8.41
CA VAL A 150 0.70 2.54 9.43
C VAL A 150 0.42 1.60 10.60
N GLY A 151 1.14 1.77 11.70
CA GLY A 151 1.14 0.80 12.79
C GLY A 151 1.57 -0.58 12.30
N SER A 152 0.73 -1.60 12.49
CA SER A 152 0.94 -2.96 11.99
C SER A 152 0.39 -3.18 10.56
N ARG A 153 -0.11 -2.16 9.89
CA ARG A 153 -0.86 -2.26 8.62
C ARG A 153 -0.10 -1.70 7.45
N ILE A 154 -0.39 -2.28 6.27
CA ILE A 154 0.13 -1.80 4.99
C ILE A 154 -1.04 -1.24 4.19
N THR A 155 -0.89 -0.02 3.72
CA THR A 155 -1.87 0.69 2.88
C THR A 155 -1.23 1.22 1.61
N GLY A 156 -2.00 1.49 0.61
CA GLY A 156 -1.57 1.88 -0.73
C GLY A 156 -2.05 0.87 -1.76
N PRO A 157 -1.49 0.84 -2.97
CA PRO A 157 -0.23 1.45 -3.37
C PRO A 157 -0.35 2.90 -3.86
N PHE A 158 0.63 3.71 -3.51
CA PHE A 158 0.97 4.90 -4.28
C PHE A 158 1.82 4.51 -5.50
N LEU A 159 2.10 5.49 -6.36
CA LEU A 159 3.05 5.27 -7.43
C LEU A 159 4.43 4.89 -6.84
N PRO A 160 5.05 3.79 -7.27
CA PRO A 160 6.37 3.40 -6.77
C PRO A 160 7.38 4.53 -6.93
N ALA A 161 8.27 4.73 -5.97
CA ALA A 161 9.20 5.84 -5.93
C ALA A 161 10.05 6.01 -7.21
N PRO A 162 10.57 4.95 -7.88
CA PRO A 162 11.28 5.09 -9.13
C PRO A 162 10.39 5.62 -10.27
N LEU A 163 9.14 5.16 -10.34
CA LEU A 163 8.19 5.59 -11.36
C LEU A 163 7.68 7.01 -11.08
N ALA A 164 7.48 7.37 -9.82
CA ALA A 164 7.14 8.74 -9.43
C ALA A 164 8.24 9.72 -9.84
N ARG A 165 9.52 9.37 -9.65
CA ARG A 165 10.66 10.18 -10.11
C ARG A 165 10.72 10.29 -11.63
N LEU A 166 10.52 9.19 -12.35
CA LEU A 166 10.49 9.18 -13.81
C LEU A 166 9.39 10.10 -14.35
N LEU A 167 8.23 10.09 -13.72
CA LEU A 167 7.09 10.93 -14.08
C LEU A 167 7.14 12.34 -13.44
N ARG A 168 8.25 12.71 -12.78
CA ARG A 168 8.43 13.98 -12.07
C ARG A 168 7.28 14.31 -11.12
N ARG A 169 6.70 13.28 -10.46
CA ARG A 169 5.62 13.44 -9.50
C ARG A 169 6.13 13.36 -8.07
N PRO A 170 5.49 14.07 -7.12
CA PRO A 170 5.85 13.97 -5.71
C PRO A 170 5.62 12.54 -5.19
N ASP A 171 6.46 12.11 -4.26
CA ASP A 171 6.32 10.81 -3.59
C ASP A 171 5.16 10.87 -2.57
N GLY A 172 3.97 10.52 -3.04
CA GLY A 172 2.74 10.55 -2.25
C GLY A 172 2.78 9.63 -1.03
N ALA A 173 3.48 8.48 -1.13
CA ALA A 173 3.65 7.55 -0.02
C ALA A 173 4.46 8.20 1.11
N ARG A 174 5.53 8.91 0.74
CA ARG A 174 6.38 9.60 1.71
C ARG A 174 5.65 10.78 2.34
N ALA A 175 4.96 11.57 1.54
CA ALA A 175 4.17 12.69 2.03
C ALA A 175 3.10 12.23 3.04
N MET A 176 2.35 11.18 2.73
CA MET A 176 1.38 10.60 3.66
C MET A 176 2.05 10.09 4.95
N ALA A 177 3.16 9.36 4.85
CA ALA A 177 3.86 8.83 6.00
C ALA A 177 4.38 9.94 6.93
N ASP A 178 4.93 11.01 6.35
CA ASP A 178 5.41 12.17 7.10
C ASP A 178 4.24 12.89 7.79
N HIS A 179 3.11 13.15 7.09
CA HIS A 179 1.92 13.76 7.69
C HIS A 179 1.36 12.91 8.84
N LEU A 180 1.17 11.61 8.65
CA LEU A 180 0.68 10.75 9.73
C LEU A 180 1.64 10.74 10.94
N THR A 181 2.95 10.71 10.68
CA THR A 181 3.95 10.70 11.76
C THR A 181 3.94 12.00 12.57
N ILE A 182 3.77 13.17 11.93
CA ILE A 182 3.69 14.44 12.65
C ILE A 182 2.40 14.55 13.46
N MET A 183 1.25 14.09 12.94
CA MET A 183 -0.04 14.10 13.65
C MET A 183 -0.05 13.16 14.86
N VAL A 184 0.70 12.05 14.81
CA VAL A 184 0.88 11.18 15.98
C VAL A 184 1.66 11.91 17.07
N ARG A 185 2.71 12.67 16.70
CA ARG A 185 3.57 13.40 17.65
C ARG A 185 2.96 14.69 18.16
N ASN A 186 2.18 15.36 17.32
CA ASN A 186 1.58 16.67 17.59
C ASN A 186 0.05 16.55 17.50
N PRO A 187 -0.62 16.20 18.62
CA PRO A 187 -2.08 16.00 18.65
C PRO A 187 -2.89 17.20 18.16
N GLU A 188 -2.33 18.40 18.31
CA GLU A 188 -2.93 19.67 17.86
C GLU A 188 -3.04 19.80 16.33
N LEU A 189 -2.26 19.01 15.57
CA LEU A 189 -2.32 18.98 14.09
C LEU A 189 -3.32 17.95 13.55
N ARG A 190 -3.99 17.19 14.44
CA ARG A 190 -4.99 16.20 14.05
C ARG A 190 -6.26 16.88 13.56
N PRO A 191 -6.99 16.28 12.61
CA PRO A 191 -8.30 16.77 12.22
C PRO A 191 -9.25 16.86 13.41
N THR A 192 -10.05 17.93 13.45
CA THR A 192 -11.03 18.14 14.53
C THR A 192 -12.37 17.47 14.23
N GLU A 193 -12.68 17.24 12.95
CA GLU A 193 -13.91 16.62 12.50
C GLU A 193 -13.76 15.11 12.27
N ARG A 194 -14.89 14.39 12.37
CA ARG A 194 -15.00 12.99 11.98
C ARG A 194 -15.26 12.85 10.49
N ALA A 195 -14.83 11.73 9.93
CA ALA A 195 -15.11 11.41 8.54
C ALA A 195 -16.63 11.28 8.27
N ASP A 196 -17.12 12.09 7.36
CA ASP A 196 -18.50 12.06 6.86
C ASP A 196 -18.70 10.91 5.83
N ALA A 197 -19.91 10.82 5.25
CA ALA A 197 -20.24 9.80 4.24
C ALA A 197 -19.37 9.90 2.97
N ARG A 198 -18.87 11.11 2.62
CA ARG A 198 -18.05 11.35 1.40
C ARG A 198 -16.58 11.00 1.64
N THR A 199 -16.08 11.25 2.82
CA THR A 199 -14.67 10.99 3.22
C THR A 199 -14.48 9.60 3.81
N ARG A 200 -15.58 8.88 4.12
CA ARG A 200 -15.55 7.55 4.73
C ARG A 200 -14.89 6.53 3.80
N VAL A 201 -13.97 5.78 4.35
CA VAL A 201 -13.35 4.63 3.70
C VAL A 201 -14.38 3.51 3.51
N ARG A 202 -14.30 2.83 2.36
CA ARG A 202 -15.13 1.67 2.04
C ARG A 202 -14.27 0.42 1.86
N PRO A 203 -14.75 -0.76 2.26
CA PRO A 203 -14.02 -2.00 2.00
C PRO A 203 -13.96 -2.30 0.50
N TYR A 204 -12.95 -3.04 0.06
CA TYR A 204 -12.77 -3.37 -1.35
C TYR A 204 -13.91 -4.22 -1.93
N ALA A 205 -14.56 -5.03 -1.09
CA ALA A 205 -15.68 -5.88 -1.51
C ALA A 205 -16.90 -5.10 -2.04
N VAL A 206 -17.00 -3.79 -1.77
CA VAL A 206 -18.04 -2.92 -2.37
C VAL A 206 -17.95 -2.91 -3.89
N TRP A 207 -16.78 -3.20 -4.46
CA TRP A 207 -16.58 -3.27 -5.89
C TRP A 207 -16.88 -4.66 -6.49
N ALA A 208 -17.22 -5.66 -5.67
CA ALA A 208 -17.50 -7.03 -6.12
C ALA A 208 -18.62 -7.14 -7.17
N PRO A 209 -19.69 -6.32 -7.15
CA PRO A 209 -20.70 -6.35 -8.22
C PRO A 209 -20.21 -5.89 -9.59
N LEU A 210 -19.12 -5.11 -9.66
CA LEU A 210 -18.63 -4.56 -10.92
C LEU A 210 -18.30 -5.61 -11.99
N PRO A 211 -17.59 -6.73 -11.69
CA PRO A 211 -17.34 -7.76 -12.70
C PRO A 211 -18.61 -8.46 -13.17
N LEU A 212 -19.57 -8.64 -12.30
CA LEU A 212 -20.88 -9.21 -12.71
C LEU A 212 -21.61 -8.28 -13.66
N ALA A 213 -21.58 -6.96 -13.38
CA ALA A 213 -22.14 -5.96 -14.28
C ALA A 213 -21.40 -5.90 -15.63
N VAL A 214 -20.06 -5.99 -15.63
CA VAL A 214 -19.25 -6.03 -16.86
C VAL A 214 -19.53 -7.28 -17.67
N LEU A 215 -19.64 -8.45 -17.03
CA LEU A 215 -20.01 -9.70 -17.70
C LEU A 215 -21.42 -9.64 -18.30
N ALA A 216 -22.38 -9.14 -17.55
CA ALA A 216 -23.76 -8.98 -18.03
C ALA A 216 -23.81 -8.02 -19.23
N ALA A 217 -23.11 -6.89 -19.17
CA ALA A 217 -23.02 -5.95 -20.27
C ALA A 217 -22.33 -6.56 -21.50
N ALA A 218 -21.23 -7.30 -21.32
CA ALA A 218 -20.54 -7.98 -22.42
C ALA A 218 -21.44 -9.03 -23.08
N HIS A 219 -22.23 -9.77 -22.30
CA HIS A 219 -23.19 -10.74 -22.82
C HIS A 219 -24.31 -10.09 -23.62
N LEU A 220 -24.86 -8.97 -23.13
CA LEU A 220 -25.91 -8.22 -23.84
C LEU A 220 -25.45 -7.55 -25.14
N LEU A 221 -24.14 -7.23 -25.23
CA LEU A 221 -23.56 -6.61 -26.44
C LEU A 221 -23.09 -7.64 -27.48
N ALA A 222 -22.88 -8.90 -27.08
CA ALA A 222 -22.39 -9.99 -27.94
C ALA A 222 -23.57 -10.85 -28.53
N GLY A 223 -24.77 -10.78 -27.97
CA GLY A 223 -25.98 -11.42 -28.47
C GLY A 223 -26.86 -10.44 -29.26
#